data_268bc77cab4d2eb32e1cfd0933efe663
#
_entry.id   268bc77cab4d2eb32e1cfd0933efe663
#
_cell.length_a   1.000
_cell.length_b   1.000
_cell.length_c   1.000
_cell.angle_alpha   90.00
_cell.angle_beta   90.00
_cell.angle_gamma   90.00
#
_symmetry.space_group_name_H-M   'P 1'
#
loop_
_entity.id
_entity.type
_entity.pdbx_description
1 polymer ?
#
loop_
_entity_poly.entity_id
_entity_poly.type
_entity_poly.pdbx_seq_one_letter_code
_entity_poly.pdbx_strand_id
1 'polypeptide(L)'
;MPTPRSLAQWLLLSAALLATGLHAQGLPDFRDIVADNSAAVVKILVEQEAGAPVHPGFDSDEIPEYLRRFFEDRGAPPGPRQRMSMGSGFIISDDGYIVTNNHVVERASSVVVRLSDRREYDAEVVGLDERSDLALLRIEGEDLPVARLDTTDRLDVGEWVLAVGSPFGLDYSVTAGIVSAKGRSLPTERNENYVPFIQTDVAINPGNSGGPLFNLDGEVVGVNSQIFTRSGGSIGLSFAIPVSVVRSVVEQLKENGSVARGWLGVTIQDVDRNLAESFELDRPMGALIAQLAPGGPAEGAGFEPGDVIIEFAGQPVETSADLPHVVGLLRPGTKVDAVIIRDGERQTISVTVGGLDADEDLASAASGSASGEEGKLGILCENAAPDVLERWGLSGGVLVRNVEAGSPAADAGIRAGDVITMVANQPVQDLDALRDVTASLRAGASVPVRLIRRGAPLFIGLRVPG
;
A
#
# COMPACT_ATOMS: atom_id res chain seq x y z
N MET A 1 21.47 68.64 18.78
CA MET A 1 21.95 67.27 19.05
C MET A 1 20.97 66.66 20.04
N PRO A 2 20.35 65.53 19.76
CA PRO A 2 19.43 64.90 20.70
C PRO A 2 20.20 64.44 21.95
N THR A 3 19.60 64.62 23.11
CA THR A 3 20.20 64.26 24.39
C THR A 3 20.27 62.72 24.54
N PRO A 4 21.28 62.16 25.24
CA PRO A 4 21.45 60.72 25.38
C PRO A 4 20.24 60.01 26.03
N ARG A 5 19.36 60.71 26.70
CA ARG A 5 18.09 60.20 27.23
C ARG A 5 17.06 59.88 26.15
N SER A 6 17.04 60.65 25.06
CA SER A 6 16.11 60.41 23.95
C SER A 6 16.49 59.14 23.12
N LEU A 7 17.79 58.89 22.95
CA LEU A 7 18.27 57.68 22.25
C LEU A 7 17.94 56.40 23.03
N ALA A 8 18.09 56.41 24.37
CA ALA A 8 17.74 55.27 25.21
C ALA A 8 16.24 54.98 25.19
N GLN A 9 15.39 56.02 25.13
CA GLN A 9 13.93 55.84 24.99
C GLN A 9 13.53 55.28 23.63
N TRP A 10 14.18 55.70 22.55
CA TRP A 10 13.94 55.15 21.22
C TRP A 10 14.40 53.69 21.07
N LEU A 11 15.53 53.32 21.69
CA LEU A 11 16.02 51.95 21.78
C LEU A 11 15.12 51.04 22.61
N LEU A 12 14.56 51.54 23.72
CA LEU A 12 13.58 50.77 24.51
C LEU A 12 12.25 50.62 23.79
N LEU A 13 11.80 51.64 23.05
CA LEU A 13 10.57 51.55 22.24
C LEU A 13 10.71 50.59 21.06
N SER A 14 11.86 50.57 20.37
CA SER A 14 12.16 49.64 19.30
C SER A 14 12.34 48.21 19.79
N ALA A 15 12.91 47.99 20.98
CA ALA A 15 13.01 46.68 21.63
C ALA A 15 11.63 46.16 22.06
N ALA A 16 10.74 47.03 22.55
CA ALA A 16 9.35 46.66 22.88
C ALA A 16 8.52 46.32 21.66
N LEU A 17 8.74 46.99 20.51
CA LEU A 17 8.09 46.67 19.23
C LEU A 17 8.59 45.34 18.58
N LEU A 18 9.86 44.96 18.83
CA LEU A 18 10.42 43.70 18.41
C LEU A 18 10.00 42.51 19.28
N ALA A 19 9.59 42.75 20.52
CA ALA A 19 9.15 41.73 21.48
C ALA A 19 7.71 41.21 21.20
N THR A 20 6.91 41.89 20.38
CA THR A 20 5.53 41.49 20.07
C THR A 20 5.40 40.36 19.03
N GLY A 21 6.52 39.86 18.52
CA GLY A 21 6.54 38.84 17.45
C GLY A 21 6.78 37.39 17.90
N LEU A 22 7.06 37.14 19.15
CA LEU A 22 7.16 35.76 19.67
C LEU A 22 5.81 35.28 20.22
N HIS A 23 4.84 35.10 19.35
CA HIS A 23 3.73 34.22 19.67
C HIS A 23 4.33 32.82 19.73
N ALA A 24 4.45 32.24 20.93
CA ALA A 24 4.55 30.80 21.04
C ALA A 24 3.32 30.25 20.31
N GLN A 25 3.53 29.52 19.21
CA GLN A 25 2.45 28.81 18.57
C GLN A 25 1.88 27.90 19.65
N GLY A 26 0.66 28.22 20.13
CA GLY A 26 -0.05 27.40 21.09
C GLY A 26 -0.24 25.99 20.49
N LEU A 27 -0.35 24.99 21.36
CA LEU A 27 -0.79 23.66 20.91
C LEU A 27 -2.10 23.81 20.13
N PRO A 28 -2.33 23.03 19.05
CA PRO A 28 -3.55 23.14 18.27
C PRO A 28 -4.78 22.88 19.16
N ASP A 29 -5.82 23.68 18.96
CA ASP A 29 -7.10 23.51 19.65
C ASP A 29 -8.07 22.80 18.69
N PHE A 30 -8.46 21.61 19.03
CA PHE A 30 -9.28 20.75 18.18
C PHE A 30 -10.79 20.92 18.41
N ARG A 31 -11.22 21.74 19.39
CA ARG A 31 -12.61 21.83 19.83
C ARG A 31 -13.56 22.25 18.70
N ASP A 32 -13.18 23.24 17.93
CA ASP A 32 -14.01 23.78 16.85
C ASP A 32 -14.12 22.74 15.72
N ILE A 33 -13.01 22.09 15.34
CA ILE A 33 -13.01 21.02 14.31
C ILE A 33 -13.95 19.88 14.71
N VAL A 34 -13.89 19.48 15.99
CA VAL A 34 -14.76 18.40 16.50
C VAL A 34 -16.21 18.84 16.54
N ALA A 35 -16.49 20.06 16.99
CA ALA A 35 -17.87 20.58 17.06
C ALA A 35 -18.52 20.65 15.68
N ASP A 36 -17.79 21.09 14.66
CA ASP A 36 -18.29 21.29 13.31
C ASP A 36 -18.46 19.98 12.52
N ASN A 37 -17.62 18.96 12.80
CA ASN A 37 -17.54 17.77 11.95
C ASN A 37 -18.06 16.49 12.61
N SER A 38 -18.12 16.41 13.93
CA SER A 38 -18.55 15.17 14.62
C SER A 38 -19.97 14.72 14.27
N ALA A 39 -20.85 15.64 13.90
CA ALA A 39 -22.21 15.31 13.51
C ALA A 39 -22.27 14.44 12.24
N ALA A 40 -21.31 14.61 11.33
CA ALA A 40 -21.23 13.83 10.08
C ALA A 40 -20.66 12.43 10.29
N VAL A 41 -20.04 12.13 11.45
CA VAL A 41 -19.53 10.81 11.77
C VAL A 41 -20.64 9.94 12.31
N VAL A 42 -20.72 8.72 11.79
CA VAL A 42 -21.80 7.78 12.12
C VAL A 42 -21.24 6.48 12.68
N LYS A 43 -22.07 5.84 13.51
CA LYS A 43 -21.84 4.48 14.01
C LYS A 43 -22.53 3.49 13.07
N ILE A 44 -21.80 2.46 12.66
CA ILE A 44 -22.32 1.40 11.81
C ILE A 44 -22.49 0.15 12.64
N LEU A 45 -23.70 -0.39 12.64
CA LEU A 45 -24.10 -1.62 13.33
C LEU A 45 -24.42 -2.64 12.25
N VAL A 46 -23.78 -3.81 12.33
CA VAL A 46 -23.92 -4.87 11.31
C VAL A 46 -24.38 -6.16 11.95
N GLU A 47 -25.42 -6.75 11.40
CA GLU A 47 -25.81 -8.13 11.69
C GLU A 47 -25.19 -9.03 10.63
N GLN A 48 -24.48 -10.08 11.08
CA GLN A 48 -23.83 -11.06 10.20
C GLN A 48 -24.56 -12.40 10.21
N GLU A 49 -24.57 -13.12 9.08
CA GLU A 49 -25.11 -14.46 9.00
C GLU A 49 -24.39 -15.44 9.93
N ALA A 50 -25.16 -16.29 10.61
CA ALA A 50 -24.62 -17.30 11.51
C ALA A 50 -23.83 -18.37 10.72
N GLY A 51 -22.53 -18.52 10.98
CA GLY A 51 -21.69 -19.58 10.41
C GLY A 51 -20.51 -19.12 9.57
N ALA A 52 -20.29 -17.83 9.38
CA ALA A 52 -19.11 -17.32 8.68
C ALA A 52 -17.81 -17.59 9.47
N PRO A 53 -16.70 -18.00 8.84
CA PRO A 53 -15.41 -18.16 9.49
C PRO A 53 -14.92 -16.83 10.08
N VAL A 54 -14.30 -16.90 11.25
CA VAL A 54 -13.74 -15.73 11.95
C VAL A 54 -12.47 -15.28 11.23
N HIS A 55 -12.38 -14.02 10.87
CA HIS A 55 -11.07 -13.44 10.49
C HIS A 55 -10.12 -13.52 11.70
N PRO A 56 -8.81 -13.87 11.49
CA PRO A 56 -7.85 -14.08 12.56
C PRO A 56 -7.39 -12.79 13.28
N GLY A 57 -8.24 -11.79 13.38
CA GLY A 57 -8.00 -10.53 14.11
C GLY A 57 -8.93 -10.31 15.30
N PHE A 58 -9.98 -11.14 15.46
CA PHE A 58 -10.94 -11.00 16.55
C PHE A 58 -11.37 -12.38 17.06
N ASP A 59 -10.47 -13.06 17.78
CA ASP A 59 -10.89 -14.24 18.55
C ASP A 59 -11.79 -13.77 19.69
N SER A 60 -13.00 -14.36 19.78
CA SER A 60 -13.96 -14.07 20.86
C SER A 60 -13.39 -14.32 22.25
N ASP A 61 -12.27 -15.01 22.36
CA ASP A 61 -11.57 -15.29 23.61
C ASP A 61 -10.59 -14.16 24.03
N GLU A 62 -10.25 -13.22 23.13
CA GLU A 62 -9.41 -12.06 23.44
C GLU A 62 -10.20 -10.80 23.82
N ILE A 63 -11.55 -10.85 23.77
CA ILE A 63 -12.37 -9.74 24.27
C ILE A 63 -12.20 -9.65 25.78
N PRO A 64 -11.75 -8.52 26.34
CA PRO A 64 -11.63 -8.34 27.77
C PRO A 64 -12.92 -8.71 28.50
N GLU A 65 -12.83 -9.40 29.64
CA GLU A 65 -13.97 -9.98 30.38
C GLU A 65 -15.04 -8.93 30.74
N TYR A 66 -14.66 -7.66 30.95
CA TYR A 66 -15.60 -6.56 31.20
C TYR A 66 -16.46 -6.22 29.98
N LEU A 67 -15.94 -6.36 28.76
CA LEU A 67 -16.71 -6.18 27.52
C LEU A 67 -17.59 -7.40 27.24
N ARG A 68 -17.13 -8.62 27.55
CA ARG A 68 -17.91 -9.84 27.43
C ARG A 68 -19.17 -9.76 28.32
N ARG A 69 -19.04 -9.28 29.55
CA ARG A 69 -20.18 -9.07 30.48
C ARG A 69 -21.16 -8.02 29.97
N PHE A 70 -20.69 -6.98 29.33
CA PHE A 70 -21.55 -5.94 28.75
C PHE A 70 -22.43 -6.47 27.59
N PHE A 71 -21.96 -7.49 26.86
CA PHE A 71 -22.71 -8.15 25.79
C PHE A 71 -23.55 -9.36 26.30
N GLU A 72 -23.17 -9.99 27.40
CA GLU A 72 -23.90 -11.16 28.00
C GLU A 72 -25.10 -10.75 28.85
N ASP A 73 -25.12 -9.55 29.41
CA ASP A 73 -26.13 -9.11 30.42
C ASP A 73 -27.49 -8.68 29.81
N ARG A 74 -27.71 -8.82 28.51
CA ARG A 74 -28.99 -8.53 27.84
C ARG A 74 -29.88 -9.74 27.60
N GLY A 75 -29.80 -10.80 28.43
CA GLY A 75 -30.85 -11.79 28.62
C GLY A 75 -31.43 -12.47 27.36
N ALA A 76 -30.64 -12.69 26.31
CA ALA A 76 -31.09 -13.37 25.11
C ALA A 76 -31.12 -14.90 25.31
N PRO A 77 -32.19 -15.60 24.88
CA PRO A 77 -32.25 -17.06 24.93
C PRO A 77 -31.20 -17.71 24.02
N PRO A 78 -30.76 -18.96 24.30
CA PRO A 78 -29.77 -19.67 23.49
C PRO A 78 -30.40 -20.09 22.16
N GLY A 79 -30.21 -19.22 21.16
CA GLY A 79 -30.47 -19.49 19.74
C GLY A 79 -29.18 -19.32 18.93
N PRO A 80 -29.16 -19.60 17.59
CA PRO A 80 -28.03 -19.32 16.79
C PRO A 80 -27.72 -17.82 16.93
N ARG A 81 -26.59 -17.52 17.57
CA ARG A 81 -26.16 -16.13 17.88
C ARG A 81 -25.85 -15.42 16.58
N GLN A 82 -26.71 -14.50 16.16
CA GLN A 82 -26.38 -13.46 15.20
C GLN A 82 -25.19 -12.69 15.79
N ARG A 83 -24.08 -12.67 15.07
CA ARG A 83 -22.90 -11.88 15.48
C ARG A 83 -23.15 -10.44 15.07
N MET A 84 -23.13 -9.53 16.03
CA MET A 84 -23.11 -8.10 15.77
C MET A 84 -21.66 -7.63 15.66
N SER A 85 -21.34 -7.00 14.56
CA SER A 85 -20.09 -6.26 14.37
C SER A 85 -20.41 -4.76 14.36
N MET A 86 -19.40 -3.91 14.63
CA MET A 86 -19.58 -2.47 14.65
C MET A 86 -18.33 -1.75 14.15
N GLY A 87 -18.55 -0.62 13.51
CA GLY A 87 -17.52 0.28 13.02
C GLY A 87 -18.01 1.72 13.00
N SER A 88 -17.24 2.56 12.37
CA SER A 88 -17.55 3.96 12.09
C SER A 88 -17.68 4.20 10.61
N GLY A 89 -18.29 5.31 10.25
CA GLY A 89 -18.35 5.85 8.90
C GLY A 89 -18.57 7.35 8.97
N PHE A 90 -18.71 7.99 7.83
CA PHE A 90 -19.06 9.40 7.76
C PHE A 90 -19.84 9.70 6.48
N ILE A 91 -20.79 10.64 6.60
CA ILE A 91 -21.66 11.07 5.52
C ILE A 91 -20.88 12.04 4.63
N ILE A 92 -20.86 11.78 3.32
CA ILE A 92 -20.09 12.55 2.33
C ILE A 92 -20.97 13.39 1.40
N SER A 93 -22.29 13.26 1.50
CA SER A 93 -23.23 14.01 0.67
C SER A 93 -24.60 14.11 1.33
N ASP A 94 -25.36 15.14 0.96
CA ASP A 94 -26.71 15.41 1.46
C ASP A 94 -27.76 14.40 0.99
N ASP A 95 -27.49 13.66 -0.08
CA ASP A 95 -28.29 12.54 -0.58
C ASP A 95 -27.99 11.19 0.11
N GLY A 96 -27.25 11.23 1.22
CA GLY A 96 -27.11 10.13 2.18
C GLY A 96 -26.00 9.11 1.88
N TYR A 97 -25.02 9.42 1.04
CA TYR A 97 -23.88 8.53 0.86
C TYR A 97 -22.93 8.57 2.05
N ILE A 98 -22.46 7.39 2.45
CA ILE A 98 -21.59 7.17 3.61
C ILE A 98 -20.40 6.33 3.19
N VAL A 99 -19.19 6.73 3.60
CA VAL A 99 -17.98 5.97 3.44
C VAL A 99 -17.68 5.23 4.74
N THR A 100 -17.27 3.97 4.60
CA THR A 100 -16.73 3.12 5.68
C THR A 100 -15.71 2.13 5.12
N ASN A 101 -15.19 1.24 5.96
CA ASN A 101 -14.34 0.14 5.48
C ASN A 101 -15.18 -1.05 4.99
N ASN A 102 -14.61 -1.78 4.01
CA ASN A 102 -15.20 -3.01 3.50
C ASN A 102 -15.35 -4.06 4.60
N HIS A 103 -14.27 -4.30 5.39
CA HIS A 103 -14.29 -5.30 6.46
C HIS A 103 -15.34 -5.02 7.57
N VAL A 104 -15.85 -3.78 7.68
CA VAL A 104 -16.94 -3.44 8.62
C VAL A 104 -18.27 -4.02 8.17
N VAL A 105 -18.54 -4.00 6.86
CA VAL A 105 -19.85 -4.36 6.28
C VAL A 105 -19.82 -5.59 5.38
N GLU A 106 -18.66 -6.20 5.17
CA GLU A 106 -18.59 -7.46 4.43
C GLU A 106 -19.43 -8.54 5.11
N ARG A 107 -20.16 -9.34 4.30
CA ARG A 107 -21.07 -10.40 4.81
C ARG A 107 -22.17 -9.90 5.74
N ALA A 108 -22.54 -8.62 5.66
CA ALA A 108 -23.68 -8.07 6.37
C ALA A 108 -25.00 -8.65 5.83
N SER A 109 -25.85 -9.14 6.73
CA SER A 109 -27.25 -9.43 6.41
C SER A 109 -28.12 -8.17 6.54
N SER A 110 -27.77 -7.27 7.46
CA SER A 110 -28.36 -5.95 7.61
C SER A 110 -27.32 -4.95 8.11
N VAL A 111 -27.47 -3.69 7.69
CA VAL A 111 -26.62 -2.58 8.12
C VAL A 111 -27.50 -1.46 8.65
N VAL A 112 -27.28 -1.05 9.89
CA VAL A 112 -27.96 0.09 10.52
C VAL A 112 -26.96 1.18 10.82
N VAL A 113 -27.24 2.38 10.36
CA VAL A 113 -26.44 3.59 10.60
C VAL A 113 -27.09 4.40 11.69
N ARG A 114 -26.33 4.72 12.75
CA ARG A 114 -26.78 5.60 13.85
C ARG A 114 -25.97 6.89 13.83
N LEU A 115 -26.68 8.02 13.77
CA LEU A 115 -26.11 9.36 13.84
C LEU A 115 -25.81 9.76 15.30
N SER A 116 -25.08 10.89 15.46
CA SER A 116 -24.75 11.46 16.77
C SER A 116 -25.97 11.89 17.60
N ASP A 117 -27.04 12.30 16.95
CA ASP A 117 -28.34 12.68 17.57
C ASP A 117 -29.25 11.46 17.86
N ARG A 118 -28.73 10.24 17.64
CA ARG A 118 -29.39 8.94 17.85
C ARG A 118 -30.47 8.59 16.80
N ARG A 119 -30.61 9.34 15.71
CA ARG A 119 -31.42 8.88 14.58
C ARG A 119 -30.78 7.61 14.00
N GLU A 120 -31.60 6.62 13.67
CA GLU A 120 -31.17 5.36 13.06
C GLU A 120 -31.80 5.21 11.70
N TYR A 121 -31.03 4.69 10.76
CA TYR A 121 -31.43 4.45 9.39
C TYR A 121 -30.96 3.07 8.95
N ASP A 122 -31.82 2.36 8.24
CA ASP A 122 -31.37 1.18 7.48
C ASP A 122 -30.53 1.67 6.31
N ALA A 123 -29.38 1.03 6.09
CA ALA A 123 -28.45 1.43 5.04
C ALA A 123 -28.38 0.37 3.94
N GLU A 124 -28.42 0.83 2.71
CA GLU A 124 -28.14 0.02 1.53
C GLU A 124 -26.64 0.01 1.26
N VAL A 125 -26.07 -1.16 0.96
CA VAL A 125 -24.69 -1.30 0.49
C VAL A 125 -24.67 -1.04 -1.02
N VAL A 126 -24.18 0.14 -1.42
CA VAL A 126 -24.09 0.56 -2.83
C VAL A 126 -22.99 -0.21 -3.56
N GLY A 127 -21.86 -0.44 -2.89
CA GLY A 127 -20.77 -1.23 -3.43
C GLY A 127 -19.62 -1.41 -2.44
N LEU A 128 -18.79 -2.39 -2.72
CA LEU A 128 -17.67 -2.84 -1.91
C LEU A 128 -16.39 -2.86 -2.74
N ASP A 129 -15.26 -2.51 -2.15
CA ASP A 129 -13.94 -2.69 -2.73
C ASP A 129 -13.00 -3.31 -1.70
N GLU A 130 -12.84 -4.63 -1.76
CA GLU A 130 -11.99 -5.41 -0.85
C GLU A 130 -10.52 -4.98 -0.92
N ARG A 131 -10.02 -4.62 -2.11
CA ARG A 131 -8.61 -4.28 -2.34
C ARG A 131 -8.18 -2.97 -1.69
N SER A 132 -9.07 -1.99 -1.61
CA SER A 132 -8.80 -0.75 -0.87
C SER A 132 -9.39 -0.74 0.53
N ASP A 133 -10.11 -1.79 0.92
CA ASP A 133 -10.85 -1.87 2.19
C ASP A 133 -11.85 -0.72 2.35
N LEU A 134 -12.57 -0.35 1.27
CA LEU A 134 -13.59 0.69 1.28
C LEU A 134 -14.96 0.13 0.92
N ALA A 135 -15.98 0.72 1.52
CA ALA A 135 -17.38 0.47 1.20
C ALA A 135 -18.16 1.79 1.09
N LEU A 136 -19.11 1.81 0.18
CA LEU A 136 -20.05 2.90 0.02
C LEU A 136 -21.45 2.42 0.43
N LEU A 137 -22.04 3.12 1.40
CA LEU A 137 -23.40 2.90 1.86
C LEU A 137 -24.28 4.07 1.46
N ARG A 138 -25.60 3.86 1.51
CA ARG A 138 -26.60 4.91 1.31
C ARG A 138 -27.72 4.79 2.34
N ILE A 139 -28.11 5.91 2.91
CA ILE A 139 -29.28 6.04 3.79
C ILE A 139 -30.29 7.03 3.18
N GLU A 140 -31.55 6.88 3.49
CA GLU A 140 -32.61 7.85 3.15
C GLU A 140 -32.88 8.71 4.39
N GLY A 141 -32.54 9.99 4.33
CA GLY A 141 -32.73 10.94 5.44
C GLY A 141 -32.72 12.38 4.97
N GLU A 142 -33.30 13.27 5.77
CA GLU A 142 -33.33 14.72 5.56
C GLU A 142 -32.36 15.39 6.56
N ASP A 143 -31.86 16.57 6.17
CA ASP A 143 -30.96 17.39 7.00
C ASP A 143 -29.76 16.59 7.52
N LEU A 144 -29.10 15.84 6.63
CA LEU A 144 -27.95 15.04 6.97
C LEU A 144 -26.68 15.91 7.05
N PRO A 145 -25.91 15.83 8.15
CA PRO A 145 -24.63 16.53 8.25
C PRO A 145 -23.58 15.87 7.33
N VAL A 146 -22.80 16.68 6.62
CA VAL A 146 -21.85 16.21 5.61
C VAL A 146 -20.43 16.59 5.99
N ALA A 147 -19.50 15.62 5.95
CA ALA A 147 -18.06 15.85 6.10
C ALA A 147 -17.45 16.28 4.76
N ARG A 148 -16.54 17.25 4.80
CA ARG A 148 -15.83 17.73 3.62
C ARG A 148 -14.60 16.86 3.37
N LEU A 149 -14.44 16.37 2.13
CA LEU A 149 -13.24 15.67 1.70
C LEU A 149 -12.19 16.69 1.25
N ASP A 150 -10.93 16.53 1.68
CA ASP A 150 -9.82 17.29 1.12
C ASP A 150 -9.66 16.99 -0.38
N THR A 151 -9.43 18.03 -1.16
CA THR A 151 -9.25 17.96 -2.61
C THR A 151 -7.83 18.29 -3.05
N THR A 152 -6.99 18.70 -2.11
CA THR A 152 -5.63 19.19 -2.41
C THR A 152 -4.58 18.10 -2.38
N ASP A 153 -4.81 17.00 -1.66
CA ASP A 153 -3.87 15.91 -1.39
C ASP A 153 -2.53 16.38 -0.77
N ARG A 154 -2.56 17.54 -0.07
CA ARG A 154 -1.40 18.22 0.51
C ARG A 154 -1.23 17.92 2.00
N LEU A 155 -1.19 16.66 2.34
CA LEU A 155 -0.92 16.26 3.71
C LEU A 155 0.57 15.96 3.85
N ASP A 156 1.28 16.60 4.78
CA ASP A 156 2.70 16.42 5.01
C ASP A 156 3.00 15.64 6.30
N VAL A 157 4.16 14.97 6.32
CA VAL A 157 4.65 14.29 7.52
C VAL A 157 4.93 15.32 8.61
N GLY A 158 4.41 15.07 9.83
CA GLY A 158 4.48 15.98 10.96
C GLY A 158 3.22 16.84 11.14
N GLU A 159 2.28 16.86 10.20
CA GLU A 159 1.02 17.57 10.37
C GLU A 159 0.11 16.89 11.39
N TRP A 160 -0.64 17.71 12.14
CA TRP A 160 -1.64 17.22 13.08
C TRP A 160 -2.86 16.66 12.35
N VAL A 161 -3.33 15.54 12.86
CA VAL A 161 -4.55 14.87 12.37
C VAL A 161 -5.39 14.34 13.53
N LEU A 162 -6.71 14.25 13.31
CA LEU A 162 -7.68 13.78 14.28
C LEU A 162 -8.47 12.62 13.71
N ALA A 163 -8.59 11.55 14.46
CA ALA A 163 -9.55 10.49 14.18
C ALA A 163 -10.81 10.67 15.05
N VAL A 164 -11.96 10.53 14.42
CA VAL A 164 -13.26 10.55 15.10
C VAL A 164 -13.97 9.22 14.80
N GLY A 165 -14.50 8.58 15.84
CA GLY A 165 -15.18 7.30 15.68
C GLY A 165 -15.88 6.84 16.94
N SER A 166 -16.37 5.60 16.93
CA SER A 166 -17.13 4.99 18.04
C SER A 166 -16.41 3.74 18.58
N PRO A 167 -15.23 3.90 19.21
CA PRO A 167 -14.45 2.76 19.67
C PRO A 167 -15.21 1.97 20.74
N PHE A 168 -15.15 0.66 20.66
CA PHE A 168 -15.80 -0.27 21.61
C PHE A 168 -17.31 -0.02 21.78
N GLY A 169 -17.97 0.61 20.81
CA GLY A 169 -19.38 0.96 20.89
C GLY A 169 -19.68 2.15 21.82
N LEU A 170 -18.67 2.81 22.36
CA LEU A 170 -18.84 4.07 23.09
C LEU A 170 -19.22 5.18 22.09
N ASP A 171 -20.09 6.10 22.51
CA ASP A 171 -20.50 7.19 21.65
C ASP A 171 -19.34 8.17 21.49
N TYR A 172 -18.93 8.40 20.24
CA TYR A 172 -17.99 9.41 19.76
C TYR A 172 -16.74 9.65 20.62
N SER A 173 -15.64 9.10 20.16
CA SER A 173 -14.31 9.36 20.73
C SER A 173 -13.45 10.09 19.69
N VAL A 174 -12.69 11.06 20.17
CA VAL A 174 -11.71 11.82 19.38
C VAL A 174 -10.32 11.46 19.85
N THR A 175 -9.45 11.13 18.92
CA THR A 175 -8.02 10.94 19.20
C THR A 175 -7.22 11.79 18.22
N ALA A 176 -6.10 12.36 18.69
CA ALA A 176 -5.25 13.24 17.89
C ALA A 176 -3.82 12.72 17.90
N GLY A 177 -3.10 13.02 16.82
CA GLY A 177 -1.70 12.67 16.62
C GLY A 177 -1.17 13.38 15.39
N ILE A 178 -0.07 12.88 14.85
CA ILE A 178 0.55 13.43 13.66
C ILE A 178 0.65 12.39 12.53
N VAL A 179 0.83 12.86 11.31
CA VAL A 179 1.25 12.05 10.19
C VAL A 179 2.69 11.60 10.41
N SER A 180 2.91 10.31 10.58
CA SER A 180 4.24 9.73 10.83
C SER A 180 4.97 9.36 9.53
N ALA A 181 4.22 8.93 8.50
CA ALA A 181 4.73 8.61 7.16
C ALA A 181 3.59 8.59 6.13
N LYS A 182 3.94 8.61 4.85
CA LYS A 182 3.01 8.47 3.72
C LYS A 182 3.48 7.37 2.78
N GLY A 183 2.57 6.83 1.96
CA GLY A 183 2.92 5.83 0.95
C GLY A 183 3.31 4.46 1.53
N ARG A 184 2.82 4.11 2.73
CA ARG A 184 3.14 2.81 3.33
C ARG A 184 2.36 1.69 2.66
N SER A 185 3.07 0.68 2.18
CA SER A 185 2.50 -0.60 1.78
C SER A 185 2.44 -1.53 2.98
N LEU A 186 1.28 -2.13 3.20
CA LEU A 186 1.10 -3.13 4.24
C LEU A 186 1.06 -4.52 3.60
N PRO A 187 1.66 -5.55 4.22
CA PRO A 187 1.50 -6.92 3.75
C PRO A 187 0.03 -7.32 3.76
N THR A 188 -0.50 -7.70 2.62
CA THR A 188 -1.83 -8.30 2.49
C THR A 188 -1.69 -9.79 2.26
N GLU A 189 -2.74 -10.58 2.52
CA GLU A 189 -2.73 -12.03 2.29
C GLU A 189 -2.44 -12.38 0.82
N ARG A 190 -2.83 -11.51 -0.12
CA ARG A 190 -2.61 -11.66 -1.56
C ARG A 190 -1.34 -10.97 -2.05
N ASN A 191 -0.55 -10.36 -1.16
CA ASN A 191 0.63 -9.53 -1.50
C ASN A 191 0.32 -8.40 -2.50
N GLU A 192 -0.92 -7.91 -2.52
CA GLU A 192 -1.41 -6.82 -3.36
C GLU A 192 -1.34 -5.50 -2.59
N ASN A 193 -0.65 -4.51 -3.14
CA ASN A 193 -0.43 -3.21 -2.51
C ASN A 193 -1.06 -2.10 -3.36
N TYR A 194 -2.39 -1.90 -3.23
CA TYR A 194 -3.10 -0.86 -3.98
C TYR A 194 -3.33 0.43 -3.19
N VAL A 195 -3.06 0.43 -1.88
CA VAL A 195 -3.31 1.58 -1.00
C VAL A 195 -1.99 2.13 -0.46
N PRO A 196 -1.63 3.38 -0.79
CA PRO A 196 -0.49 4.09 -0.21
C PRO A 196 -0.85 4.66 1.18
N PHE A 197 -0.97 3.82 2.20
CA PHE A 197 -1.47 4.20 3.51
C PHE A 197 -0.75 5.41 4.11
N ILE A 198 -1.53 6.26 4.77
CA ILE A 198 -1.04 7.29 5.69
C ILE A 198 -0.81 6.60 7.03
N GLN A 199 0.43 6.62 7.52
CA GLN A 199 0.78 6.16 8.87
C GLN A 199 0.67 7.32 9.85
N THR A 200 0.01 7.08 10.99
CA THR A 200 -0.13 8.06 12.07
C THR A 200 0.15 7.44 13.44
N ASP A 201 0.37 8.25 14.46
CA ASP A 201 0.40 7.84 15.85
C ASP A 201 -0.94 8.07 16.59
N VAL A 202 -1.97 8.46 15.86
CA VAL A 202 -3.34 8.58 16.36
C VAL A 202 -3.79 7.24 16.95
N ALA A 203 -4.35 7.28 18.15
CA ALA A 203 -4.81 6.05 18.82
C ALA A 203 -6.09 5.52 18.15
N ILE A 204 -5.94 4.53 17.28
CA ILE A 204 -7.04 3.79 16.66
C ILE A 204 -7.27 2.50 17.44
N ASN A 205 -8.53 2.20 17.72
CA ASN A 205 -8.97 0.98 18.40
C ASN A 205 -10.19 0.41 17.67
N PRO A 206 -10.56 -0.86 17.92
CA PRO A 206 -11.75 -1.48 17.34
C PRO A 206 -13.00 -0.63 17.50
N GLY A 207 -13.67 -0.33 16.38
CA GLY A 207 -14.82 0.58 16.29
C GLY A 207 -14.50 1.94 15.66
N ASN A 208 -13.22 2.36 15.59
CA ASN A 208 -12.81 3.55 14.85
C ASN A 208 -12.61 3.27 13.34
N SER A 209 -12.48 2.00 12.95
CA SER A 209 -12.35 1.60 11.54
C SER A 209 -13.52 2.13 10.71
N GLY A 210 -13.24 2.69 9.54
CA GLY A 210 -14.19 3.35 8.65
C GLY A 210 -14.48 4.82 9.01
N GLY A 211 -14.07 5.28 10.19
CA GLY A 211 -14.19 6.68 10.60
C GLY A 211 -13.19 7.59 9.90
N PRO A 212 -13.48 8.91 9.80
CA PRO A 212 -12.63 9.87 9.13
C PRO A 212 -11.36 10.20 9.93
N LEU A 213 -10.30 10.50 9.18
CA LEU A 213 -9.12 11.20 9.65
C LEU A 213 -9.17 12.63 9.13
N PHE A 214 -9.26 13.61 10.02
CA PHE A 214 -9.36 15.03 9.69
C PHE A 214 -8.01 15.74 9.78
N ASN A 215 -7.78 16.74 8.93
CA ASN A 215 -6.73 17.74 9.10
C ASN A 215 -7.18 18.90 10.02
N LEU A 216 -6.32 19.91 10.21
CA LEU A 216 -6.66 21.08 11.03
C LEU A 216 -7.67 22.05 10.39
N ASP A 217 -7.96 21.90 9.09
CA ASP A 217 -9.00 22.67 8.40
C ASP A 217 -10.38 22.00 8.49
N GLY A 218 -10.47 20.87 9.22
CA GLY A 218 -11.69 20.08 9.38
C GLY A 218 -12.08 19.33 8.10
N GLU A 219 -11.14 19.02 7.24
CA GLU A 219 -11.36 18.25 6.03
C GLU A 219 -10.85 16.82 6.21
N VAL A 220 -11.56 15.86 5.64
CA VAL A 220 -11.18 14.44 5.68
C VAL A 220 -10.00 14.21 4.74
N VAL A 221 -8.87 13.81 5.30
CA VAL A 221 -7.64 13.47 4.58
C VAL A 221 -7.45 11.95 4.42
N GLY A 222 -8.25 11.16 5.14
CA GLY A 222 -8.21 9.70 5.02
C GLY A 222 -9.31 9.00 5.79
N VAL A 223 -9.38 7.67 5.62
CA VAL A 223 -10.28 6.76 6.34
C VAL A 223 -9.46 5.83 7.22
N ASN A 224 -9.72 5.83 8.53
CA ASN A 224 -9.04 4.93 9.46
C ASN A 224 -9.37 3.47 9.11
N SER A 225 -8.36 2.64 8.91
CA SER A 225 -8.54 1.23 8.49
C SER A 225 -7.90 0.26 9.46
N GLN A 226 -6.59 0.25 9.57
CA GLN A 226 -5.83 -0.80 10.24
C GLN A 226 -4.89 -0.25 11.33
N ILE A 227 -4.51 -1.13 12.26
CA ILE A 227 -3.43 -0.87 13.24
C ILE A 227 -2.43 -2.03 13.20
N PHE A 228 -1.15 -1.70 13.40
CA PHE A 228 -0.18 -2.72 13.74
C PHE A 228 -0.25 -2.95 15.25
N THR A 229 -0.57 -4.17 15.66
CA THR A 229 -0.76 -4.48 17.09
C THR A 229 -0.36 -5.91 17.41
N ARG A 230 0.00 -6.15 18.67
CA ARG A 230 0.21 -7.51 19.23
C ARG A 230 -0.83 -7.87 20.29
N SER A 231 -1.57 -6.90 20.76
CA SER A 231 -2.51 -7.04 21.89
C SER A 231 -3.93 -6.59 21.54
N GLY A 232 -4.23 -6.30 20.25
CA GLY A 232 -5.53 -5.78 19.80
C GLY A 232 -5.76 -4.28 20.06
N GLY A 233 -4.89 -3.60 20.81
CA GLY A 233 -4.98 -2.17 21.10
C GLY A 233 -3.92 -1.34 20.36
N SER A 234 -4.12 -0.02 20.27
CA SER A 234 -3.18 0.92 19.64
C SER A 234 -1.83 0.93 20.36
N ILE A 235 -0.76 0.89 19.57
CA ILE A 235 0.64 1.08 20.01
C ILE A 235 1.30 2.27 19.32
N GLY A 236 0.52 3.20 18.71
CA GLY A 236 1.03 4.34 17.96
C GLY A 236 1.43 4.02 16.52
N LEU A 237 0.95 2.92 15.96
CA LEU A 237 1.13 2.53 14.55
C LEU A 237 -0.24 2.30 13.94
N SER A 238 -0.83 3.37 13.41
CA SER A 238 -2.16 3.37 12.80
C SER A 238 -2.05 3.75 11.33
N PHE A 239 -2.96 3.21 10.51
CA PHE A 239 -2.94 3.36 9.07
C PHE A 239 -4.31 3.81 8.58
N ALA A 240 -4.31 4.85 7.75
CA ALA A 240 -5.50 5.38 7.10
C ALA A 240 -5.37 5.32 5.57
N ILE A 241 -6.49 5.05 4.90
CA ILE A 241 -6.60 5.07 3.44
C ILE A 241 -6.65 6.54 3.01
N PRO A 242 -5.76 7.01 2.11
CA PRO A 242 -5.75 8.41 1.68
C PRO A 242 -7.04 8.84 0.99
N VAL A 243 -7.41 10.11 1.15
CA VAL A 243 -8.63 10.66 0.56
C VAL A 243 -8.64 10.62 -0.97
N SER A 244 -7.48 10.67 -1.63
CA SER A 244 -7.36 10.48 -3.09
C SER A 244 -7.88 9.11 -3.54
N VAL A 245 -7.53 8.05 -2.79
CA VAL A 245 -8.07 6.70 -3.02
C VAL A 245 -9.58 6.68 -2.76
N VAL A 246 -10.02 7.28 -1.63
CA VAL A 246 -11.45 7.35 -1.27
C VAL A 246 -12.27 8.01 -2.38
N ARG A 247 -11.84 9.17 -2.89
CA ARG A 247 -12.54 9.87 -3.98
C ARG A 247 -12.67 9.02 -5.23
N SER A 248 -11.57 8.39 -5.68
CA SER A 248 -11.56 7.53 -6.88
C SER A 248 -12.47 6.32 -6.72
N VAL A 249 -12.43 5.67 -5.55
CA VAL A 249 -13.25 4.49 -5.26
C VAL A 249 -14.73 4.86 -5.15
N VAL A 250 -15.08 5.91 -4.40
CA VAL A 250 -16.47 6.38 -4.24
C VAL A 250 -17.10 6.73 -5.58
N GLU A 251 -16.37 7.43 -6.48
CA GLU A 251 -16.87 7.76 -7.81
C GLU A 251 -17.25 6.49 -8.59
N GLN A 252 -16.38 5.48 -8.61
CA GLN A 252 -16.63 4.24 -9.32
C GLN A 252 -17.74 3.39 -8.67
N LEU A 253 -17.81 3.33 -7.34
CA LEU A 253 -18.87 2.62 -6.64
C LEU A 253 -20.24 3.26 -6.88
N LYS A 254 -20.33 4.60 -6.95
CA LYS A 254 -21.56 5.32 -7.32
C LYS A 254 -22.00 5.02 -8.75
N GLU A 255 -21.06 4.98 -9.69
CA GLU A 255 -21.34 4.79 -11.12
C GLU A 255 -21.67 3.34 -11.47
N ASN A 256 -20.92 2.38 -10.91
CA ASN A 256 -20.90 1.00 -11.38
C ASN A 256 -21.15 -0.06 -10.29
N GLY A 257 -21.21 0.34 -9.01
CA GLY A 257 -21.30 -0.59 -7.88
C GLY A 257 -20.01 -1.40 -7.61
N SER A 258 -18.97 -1.22 -8.43
CA SER A 258 -17.69 -1.93 -8.34
C SER A 258 -16.53 -1.05 -8.81
N VAL A 259 -15.30 -1.41 -8.42
CA VAL A 259 -14.08 -0.69 -8.78
C VAL A 259 -13.28 -1.48 -9.81
N ALA A 260 -13.11 -0.88 -10.99
CA ALA A 260 -12.22 -1.41 -12.01
C ALA A 260 -10.79 -0.90 -11.75
N ARG A 261 -9.82 -1.82 -11.69
CA ARG A 261 -8.42 -1.48 -11.43
C ARG A 261 -7.57 -1.61 -12.66
N GLY A 262 -6.67 -0.67 -12.79
CA GLY A 262 -5.64 -0.74 -13.82
C GLY A 262 -4.66 -1.90 -13.57
N TRP A 263 -4.19 -2.48 -14.66
CA TRP A 263 -3.21 -3.55 -14.66
C TRP A 263 -2.17 -3.30 -15.75
N LEU A 264 -0.90 -3.50 -15.40
CA LEU A 264 0.21 -3.29 -16.33
C LEU A 264 0.75 -4.61 -16.90
N GLY A 265 0.60 -5.71 -16.20
CA GLY A 265 1.10 -7.02 -16.62
C GLY A 265 2.60 -7.18 -16.40
N VAL A 266 3.10 -6.76 -15.25
CA VAL A 266 4.51 -6.86 -14.86
C VAL A 266 4.68 -7.52 -13.50
N THR A 267 5.73 -8.34 -13.37
CA THR A 267 6.28 -8.73 -12.06
C THR A 267 7.43 -7.80 -11.77
N ILE A 268 7.38 -7.12 -10.63
CA ILE A 268 8.35 -6.10 -10.23
C ILE A 268 9.10 -6.48 -8.96
N GLN A 269 10.26 -5.86 -8.74
CA GLN A 269 11.03 -5.96 -7.51
C GLN A 269 11.69 -4.63 -7.17
N ASP A 270 12.07 -4.48 -5.89
CA ASP A 270 12.86 -3.34 -5.43
C ASP A 270 14.27 -3.37 -6.02
N VAL A 271 14.79 -2.19 -6.25
CA VAL A 271 16.19 -1.99 -6.64
C VAL A 271 17.02 -1.78 -5.38
N ASP A 272 17.86 -2.75 -5.03
CA ASP A 272 18.84 -2.61 -3.98
C ASP A 272 20.12 -1.91 -4.50
N ARG A 273 21.10 -1.72 -3.63
CA ARG A 273 22.36 -1.05 -3.98
C ARG A 273 23.12 -1.76 -5.10
N ASN A 274 23.16 -3.09 -5.08
CA ASN A 274 23.92 -3.85 -6.06
C ASN A 274 23.26 -3.80 -7.44
N LEU A 275 21.91 -3.83 -7.45
CA LEU A 275 21.12 -3.65 -8.66
C LEU A 275 21.25 -2.22 -9.19
N ALA A 276 21.21 -1.19 -8.33
CA ALA A 276 21.44 0.19 -8.76
C ALA A 276 22.79 0.35 -9.45
N GLU A 277 23.87 -0.21 -8.89
CA GLU A 277 25.19 -0.21 -9.52
C GLU A 277 25.19 -0.99 -10.87
N SER A 278 24.43 -2.09 -10.96
CA SER A 278 24.35 -2.94 -12.16
C SER A 278 23.53 -2.34 -13.31
N PHE A 279 22.55 -1.50 -12.98
CA PHE A 279 21.71 -0.78 -13.94
C PHE A 279 22.11 0.68 -14.14
N GLU A 280 23.31 1.06 -13.65
CA GLU A 280 23.89 2.40 -13.76
C GLU A 280 22.99 3.52 -13.21
N LEU A 281 22.24 3.22 -12.12
CA LEU A 281 21.43 4.19 -11.42
C LEU A 281 22.26 4.96 -10.39
N ASP A 282 22.00 6.26 -10.23
CA ASP A 282 22.68 7.13 -9.26
C ASP A 282 22.43 6.67 -7.79
N ARG A 283 21.29 6.04 -7.53
CA ARG A 283 20.87 5.53 -6.23
C ARG A 283 19.83 4.40 -6.39
N PRO A 284 19.64 3.56 -5.36
CA PRO A 284 18.51 2.64 -5.33
C PRO A 284 17.19 3.39 -5.48
N MET A 285 16.45 3.15 -6.56
CA MET A 285 15.13 3.74 -6.83
C MET A 285 14.40 2.97 -7.93
N GLY A 286 13.08 3.15 -7.97
CA GLY A 286 12.23 2.64 -9.03
C GLY A 286 11.72 1.22 -8.83
N ALA A 287 10.92 0.76 -9.77
CA ALA A 287 10.40 -0.60 -9.86
C ALA A 287 11.09 -1.34 -11.01
N LEU A 288 11.92 -2.32 -10.69
CA LEU A 288 12.60 -3.15 -11.68
C LEU A 288 11.64 -4.22 -12.20
N ILE A 289 11.44 -4.27 -13.51
CA ILE A 289 10.64 -5.31 -14.17
C ILE A 289 11.44 -6.62 -14.22
N ALA A 290 11.00 -7.61 -13.46
CA ALA A 290 11.59 -8.96 -13.46
C ALA A 290 10.98 -9.84 -14.56
N GLN A 291 9.68 -9.66 -14.88
CA GLN A 291 8.97 -10.40 -15.92
C GLN A 291 7.78 -9.59 -16.46
N LEU A 292 7.41 -9.88 -17.71
CA LEU A 292 6.18 -9.43 -18.33
C LEU A 292 5.16 -10.56 -18.38
N ALA A 293 3.89 -10.25 -18.20
CA ALA A 293 2.80 -11.17 -18.45
C ALA A 293 2.60 -11.30 -19.96
N PRO A 294 2.56 -12.54 -20.51
CA PRO A 294 2.32 -12.75 -21.95
C PRO A 294 1.01 -12.11 -22.40
N GLY A 295 1.03 -11.34 -23.49
CA GLY A 295 -0.13 -10.61 -24.01
C GLY A 295 -0.57 -9.43 -23.15
N GLY A 296 0.18 -9.09 -22.10
CA GLY A 296 -0.13 -7.97 -21.19
C GLY A 296 0.15 -6.59 -21.80
N PRO A 297 -0.39 -5.53 -21.16
CA PRO A 297 -0.22 -4.14 -21.61
C PRO A 297 1.24 -3.71 -21.75
N ALA A 298 2.09 -4.09 -20.79
CA ALA A 298 3.50 -3.75 -20.81
C ALA A 298 4.25 -4.40 -21.98
N GLU A 299 4.00 -5.69 -22.24
CA GLU A 299 4.60 -6.38 -23.39
C GLU A 299 4.18 -5.71 -24.71
N GLY A 300 2.88 -5.41 -24.88
CA GLY A 300 2.36 -4.72 -26.05
C GLY A 300 2.90 -3.29 -26.25
N ALA A 301 3.31 -2.64 -25.18
CA ALA A 301 3.91 -1.31 -25.21
C ALA A 301 5.44 -1.31 -25.45
N GLY A 302 6.10 -2.47 -25.40
CA GLY A 302 7.54 -2.59 -25.65
C GLY A 302 8.40 -2.43 -24.38
N PHE A 303 7.85 -2.69 -23.18
CA PHE A 303 8.67 -2.90 -21.99
C PHE A 303 9.46 -4.20 -22.10
N GLU A 304 10.56 -4.29 -21.38
CA GLU A 304 11.43 -5.46 -21.33
C GLU A 304 11.81 -5.81 -19.89
N PRO A 305 12.08 -7.10 -19.59
CA PRO A 305 12.72 -7.46 -18.32
C PRO A 305 14.07 -6.76 -18.19
N GLY A 306 14.31 -6.09 -17.07
CA GLY A 306 15.49 -5.24 -16.85
C GLY A 306 15.18 -3.74 -16.91
N ASP A 307 14.03 -3.31 -17.41
CA ASP A 307 13.60 -1.91 -17.29
C ASP A 307 13.37 -1.53 -15.84
N VAL A 308 13.84 -0.36 -15.44
CA VAL A 308 13.54 0.23 -14.14
C VAL A 308 12.57 1.39 -14.33
N ILE A 309 11.32 1.22 -13.91
CA ILE A 309 10.31 2.29 -13.97
C ILE A 309 10.58 3.27 -12.83
N ILE A 310 10.85 4.55 -13.19
CA ILE A 310 11.16 5.63 -12.23
C ILE A 310 10.06 6.70 -12.15
N GLU A 311 9.13 6.72 -13.12
CA GLU A 311 7.96 7.58 -13.14
C GLU A 311 6.83 6.89 -13.91
N PHE A 312 5.60 7.00 -13.44
CA PHE A 312 4.42 6.44 -14.12
C PHE A 312 3.24 7.42 -14.01
N ALA A 313 2.62 7.74 -15.14
CA ALA A 313 1.52 8.71 -15.22
C ALA A 313 1.85 10.07 -14.53
N GLY A 314 3.10 10.54 -14.63
CA GLY A 314 3.56 11.79 -14.01
C GLY A 314 3.83 11.69 -12.51
N GLN A 315 3.71 10.50 -11.91
CA GLN A 315 4.02 10.25 -10.50
C GLN A 315 5.39 9.56 -10.36
N PRO A 316 6.26 10.02 -9.45
CA PRO A 316 7.54 9.37 -9.21
C PRO A 316 7.33 7.96 -8.61
N VAL A 317 8.16 7.02 -9.03
CA VAL A 317 8.24 5.66 -8.50
C VAL A 317 9.58 5.53 -7.80
N GLU A 318 9.58 5.64 -6.48
CA GLU A 318 10.79 5.54 -5.66
C GLU A 318 11.11 4.09 -5.26
N THR A 319 10.06 3.29 -5.04
CA THR A 319 10.14 1.87 -4.69
C THR A 319 9.21 1.04 -5.58
N SER A 320 9.40 -0.27 -5.63
CA SER A 320 8.50 -1.14 -6.39
C SER A 320 7.05 -1.07 -5.89
N ALA A 321 6.85 -0.79 -4.60
CA ALA A 321 5.53 -0.68 -3.99
C ALA A 321 4.71 0.53 -4.50
N ASP A 322 5.37 1.58 -5.01
CA ASP A 322 4.67 2.77 -5.51
C ASP A 322 3.94 2.50 -6.82
N LEU A 323 4.47 1.60 -7.66
CA LEU A 323 3.90 1.34 -8.98
C LEU A 323 2.47 0.76 -8.92
N PRO A 324 2.15 -0.26 -8.10
CA PRO A 324 0.78 -0.74 -7.93
C PRO A 324 -0.19 0.34 -7.42
N HIS A 325 0.28 1.26 -6.56
CA HIS A 325 -0.53 2.37 -6.07
C HIS A 325 -1.00 3.28 -7.21
N VAL A 326 -0.09 3.64 -8.12
CA VAL A 326 -0.41 4.52 -9.25
C VAL A 326 -1.23 3.79 -10.31
N VAL A 327 -0.78 2.60 -10.72
CA VAL A 327 -1.45 1.80 -11.77
C VAL A 327 -2.87 1.42 -11.34
N GLY A 328 -3.05 0.96 -10.10
CA GLY A 328 -4.33 0.47 -9.59
C GLY A 328 -5.43 1.54 -9.47
N LEU A 329 -5.07 2.82 -9.43
CA LEU A 329 -6.05 3.92 -9.42
C LEU A 329 -6.47 4.37 -10.82
N LEU A 330 -5.75 3.95 -11.86
CA LEU A 330 -6.10 4.29 -13.24
C LEU A 330 -7.24 3.39 -13.73
N ARG A 331 -8.17 3.97 -14.49
CA ARG A 331 -9.22 3.19 -15.16
C ARG A 331 -8.62 2.38 -16.32
N PRO A 332 -9.03 1.12 -16.53
CA PRO A 332 -8.64 0.35 -17.72
C PRO A 332 -8.90 1.14 -19.01
N GLY A 333 -7.99 1.02 -19.97
CA GLY A 333 -8.03 1.78 -21.23
C GLY A 333 -7.39 3.17 -21.15
N THR A 334 -6.97 3.63 -19.98
CA THR A 334 -6.26 4.91 -19.85
C THR A 334 -4.86 4.80 -20.46
N LYS A 335 -4.52 5.73 -21.35
CA LYS A 335 -3.18 5.84 -21.94
C LYS A 335 -2.34 6.80 -21.11
N VAL A 336 -1.17 6.34 -20.66
CA VAL A 336 -0.22 7.10 -19.84
C VAL A 336 1.21 6.90 -20.32
N ASP A 337 2.10 7.80 -19.90
CA ASP A 337 3.54 7.69 -20.13
C ASP A 337 4.22 7.12 -18.87
N ALA A 338 5.17 6.21 -19.12
CA ALA A 338 6.12 5.71 -18.13
C ALA A 338 7.52 6.17 -18.50
N VAL A 339 8.27 6.65 -17.52
CA VAL A 339 9.70 6.93 -17.69
C VAL A 339 10.47 5.77 -17.08
N ILE A 340 11.33 5.17 -17.90
CA ILE A 340 12.16 4.03 -17.52
C ILE A 340 13.64 4.34 -17.67
N ILE A 341 14.46 3.54 -17.01
CA ILE A 341 15.90 3.41 -17.30
C ILE A 341 16.10 2.04 -17.95
N ARG A 342 16.68 2.03 -19.15
CA ARG A 342 17.07 0.83 -19.92
C ARG A 342 18.50 1.02 -20.40
N ASP A 343 19.39 0.10 -20.06
CA ASP A 343 20.83 0.17 -20.41
C ASP A 343 21.51 1.50 -20.01
N GLY A 344 21.15 2.01 -18.81
CA GLY A 344 21.64 3.29 -18.28
C GLY A 344 21.01 4.55 -18.92
N GLU A 345 20.15 4.40 -19.93
CA GLU A 345 19.52 5.52 -20.63
C GLU A 345 18.07 5.74 -20.19
N ARG A 346 17.69 7.00 -20.01
CA ARG A 346 16.32 7.39 -19.70
C ARG A 346 15.46 7.40 -20.96
N GLN A 347 14.36 6.64 -20.96
CA GLN A 347 13.41 6.52 -22.05
C GLN A 347 11.98 6.74 -21.58
N THR A 348 11.09 7.15 -22.49
CA THR A 348 9.65 7.28 -22.21
C THR A 348 8.89 6.29 -23.07
N ILE A 349 8.06 5.46 -22.43
CA ILE A 349 7.18 4.50 -23.08
C ILE A 349 5.74 4.88 -22.79
N SER A 350 4.92 5.04 -23.84
CA SER A 350 3.48 5.22 -23.69
C SER A 350 2.79 3.85 -23.62
N VAL A 351 1.99 3.63 -22.59
CA VAL A 351 1.26 2.39 -22.39
C VAL A 351 -0.23 2.63 -22.15
N THR A 352 -1.07 1.75 -22.66
CA THR A 352 -2.50 1.73 -22.33
C THR A 352 -2.72 0.70 -21.24
N VAL A 353 -3.18 1.15 -20.07
CA VAL A 353 -3.40 0.31 -18.89
C VAL A 353 -4.53 -0.68 -19.17
N GLY A 354 -4.32 -1.96 -18.91
CA GLY A 354 -5.35 -3.02 -18.98
C GLY A 354 -6.23 -3.06 -17.74
N GLY A 355 -7.22 -3.94 -17.74
CA GLY A 355 -8.02 -4.27 -16.56
C GLY A 355 -7.43 -5.44 -15.79
N LEU A 356 -7.48 -5.36 -14.46
CA LEU A 356 -7.16 -6.47 -13.60
C LEU A 356 -8.42 -7.35 -13.47
N ASP A 357 -8.49 -8.44 -14.24
CA ASP A 357 -9.58 -9.43 -14.16
C ASP A 357 -9.40 -10.31 -12.91
N ALA A 358 -10.52 -10.75 -12.30
CA ALA A 358 -10.53 -11.40 -10.98
C ALA A 358 -9.92 -12.80 -10.91
N ASP A 359 -9.44 -13.38 -12.03
CA ASP A 359 -9.18 -14.82 -12.17
C ASP A 359 -7.75 -15.22 -12.60
N GLU A 360 -6.69 -14.47 -12.26
CA GLU A 360 -5.32 -14.93 -12.52
C GLU A 360 -4.53 -15.23 -11.23
N ASP A 361 -4.75 -16.43 -10.66
CA ASP A 361 -3.88 -17.04 -9.64
C ASP A 361 -2.70 -17.78 -10.32
N LEU A 362 -1.47 -17.31 -10.14
CA LEU A 362 -0.25 -17.97 -10.62
C LEU A 362 0.23 -19.02 -9.61
N ALA A 363 0.20 -20.29 -10.02
CA ALA A 363 0.55 -21.45 -9.21
C ALA A 363 2.07 -21.73 -9.11
N SER A 364 2.50 -22.21 -7.94
CA SER A 364 3.88 -22.59 -7.57
C SER A 364 4.10 -24.10 -7.66
N ALA A 365 5.30 -24.60 -8.05
CA ALA A 365 5.67 -26.01 -8.00
C ALA A 365 7.18 -26.33 -7.84
N ALA A 366 7.49 -27.54 -7.36
CA ALA A 366 8.70 -28.01 -6.68
C ALA A 366 9.68 -28.89 -7.48
N SER A 367 10.81 -29.18 -6.87
CA SER A 367 12.17 -29.63 -7.16
C SER A 367 12.45 -31.01 -7.80
N GLY A 368 13.63 -31.17 -8.45
CA GLY A 368 14.27 -32.44 -8.83
C GLY A 368 15.77 -32.25 -9.21
N SER A 369 16.63 -33.28 -9.08
CA SER A 369 18.12 -33.22 -9.00
C SER A 369 18.86 -33.81 -10.22
N ALA A 370 20.03 -33.27 -10.55
CA ALA A 370 21.21 -33.92 -11.20
C ALA A 370 22.43 -32.98 -11.48
N SER A 371 23.60 -33.49 -11.86
CA SER A 371 24.97 -33.01 -11.71
C SER A 371 25.54 -32.05 -12.78
N GLY A 372 26.53 -31.16 -12.44
CA GLY A 372 27.07 -30.11 -13.30
C GLY A 372 28.52 -29.65 -13.01
N GLU A 373 29.09 -28.75 -13.83
CA GLU A 373 30.50 -28.26 -13.85
C GLU A 373 30.71 -26.84 -13.29
N GLU A 374 31.93 -26.56 -12.81
CA GLU A 374 32.32 -25.35 -12.02
C GLU A 374 32.95 -24.25 -12.90
N GLY A 375 32.53 -22.95 -12.71
CA GLY A 375 32.98 -21.78 -13.47
C GLY A 375 33.58 -20.64 -12.63
N LYS A 376 34.15 -19.59 -13.29
CA LYS A 376 34.87 -18.45 -12.67
C LYS A 376 34.09 -17.64 -11.61
N LEU A 377 32.78 -17.78 -11.54
CA LEU A 377 31.93 -17.09 -10.56
C LEU A 377 31.72 -17.88 -9.26
N GLY A 378 32.33 -19.09 -9.17
CA GLY A 378 32.15 -20.00 -8.02
C GLY A 378 30.79 -20.66 -8.01
N ILE A 379 30.23 -20.95 -9.19
CA ILE A 379 28.98 -21.69 -9.38
C ILE A 379 29.24 -22.97 -10.15
N LEU A 380 28.64 -24.06 -9.68
CA LEU A 380 28.54 -25.29 -10.39
C LEU A 380 27.20 -25.34 -11.11
N CYS A 381 27.20 -25.37 -12.43
CA CYS A 381 26.02 -25.26 -13.24
C CYS A 381 25.87 -26.39 -14.25
N GLU A 382 24.62 -26.65 -14.67
CA GLU A 382 24.26 -27.53 -15.77
C GLU A 382 23.15 -26.92 -16.61
N ASN A 383 22.94 -27.41 -17.82
CA ASN A 383 21.78 -27.00 -18.62
C ASN A 383 20.50 -27.37 -17.87
N ALA A 384 19.55 -26.44 -17.79
CA ALA A 384 18.27 -26.72 -17.18
C ALA A 384 17.57 -27.87 -17.92
N ALA A 385 17.06 -28.83 -17.18
CA ALA A 385 16.38 -29.98 -17.77
C ALA A 385 15.07 -29.57 -18.46
N PRO A 386 14.66 -30.24 -19.55
CA PRO A 386 13.45 -29.86 -20.30
C PRO A 386 12.18 -29.77 -19.46
N ASP A 387 12.04 -30.63 -18.46
CA ASP A 387 10.89 -30.63 -17.53
C ASP A 387 10.88 -29.40 -16.61
N VAL A 388 12.05 -28.84 -16.28
CA VAL A 388 12.19 -27.58 -15.51
C VAL A 388 11.84 -26.39 -16.40
N LEU A 389 12.33 -26.38 -17.64
CA LEU A 389 12.04 -25.34 -18.63
C LEU A 389 10.55 -25.27 -18.94
N GLU A 390 9.93 -26.42 -19.23
CA GLU A 390 8.50 -26.51 -19.51
C GLU A 390 7.65 -26.06 -18.31
N ARG A 391 8.00 -26.51 -17.10
CA ARG A 391 7.32 -26.17 -15.85
C ARG A 391 7.30 -24.66 -15.57
N TRP A 392 8.38 -23.97 -15.91
CA TRP A 392 8.53 -22.53 -15.64
C TRP A 392 8.36 -21.66 -16.88
N GLY A 393 7.94 -22.24 -18.01
CA GLY A 393 7.69 -21.52 -19.25
C GLY A 393 8.95 -20.88 -19.85
N LEU A 394 10.12 -21.52 -19.69
CA LEU A 394 11.41 -20.99 -20.12
C LEU A 394 11.81 -21.59 -21.48
N SER A 395 12.39 -20.75 -22.33
CA SER A 395 12.95 -21.19 -23.62
C SER A 395 14.36 -21.79 -23.49
N GLY A 396 15.04 -21.53 -22.35
CA GLY A 396 16.40 -22.00 -22.04
C GLY A 396 16.83 -21.49 -20.67
N GLY A 397 17.99 -21.97 -20.20
CA GLY A 397 18.55 -21.53 -18.95
C GLY A 397 19.53 -22.53 -18.36
N VAL A 398 20.27 -22.09 -17.35
CA VAL A 398 21.31 -22.85 -16.68
C VAL A 398 20.98 -23.02 -15.22
N LEU A 399 20.82 -24.28 -14.78
CA LEU A 399 20.49 -24.62 -13.39
C LEU A 399 21.77 -24.58 -12.52
N VAL A 400 21.70 -23.81 -11.46
CA VAL A 400 22.76 -23.74 -10.44
C VAL A 400 22.65 -24.94 -9.50
N ARG A 401 23.66 -25.79 -9.47
CA ARG A 401 23.73 -26.98 -8.62
C ARG A 401 24.39 -26.71 -7.28
N ASN A 402 25.45 -25.93 -7.30
CA ASN A 402 26.19 -25.57 -6.11
C ASN A 402 26.76 -24.17 -6.22
N VAL A 403 26.93 -23.50 -5.10
CA VAL A 403 27.58 -22.20 -5.01
C VAL A 403 28.68 -22.30 -3.97
N GLU A 404 29.91 -21.96 -4.36
CA GLU A 404 31.07 -21.98 -3.48
C GLU A 404 30.96 -20.87 -2.44
N ALA A 405 31.19 -21.20 -1.17
CA ALA A 405 31.12 -20.23 -0.09
C ALA A 405 32.22 -19.17 -0.23
N GLY A 406 31.85 -17.89 -0.11
CA GLY A 406 32.75 -16.75 -0.30
C GLY A 406 33.07 -16.43 -1.76
N SER A 407 32.37 -17.05 -2.70
CA SER A 407 32.46 -16.71 -4.12
C SER A 407 31.62 -15.45 -4.46
N PRO A 408 31.92 -14.77 -5.58
CA PRO A 408 31.10 -13.65 -6.06
C PRO A 408 29.62 -14.00 -6.20
N ALA A 409 29.31 -15.20 -6.61
CA ALA A 409 27.93 -15.68 -6.72
C ALA A 409 27.26 -15.86 -5.35
N ALA A 410 27.99 -16.37 -4.34
CA ALA A 410 27.50 -16.48 -2.97
C ALA A 410 27.23 -15.09 -2.37
N ASP A 411 28.15 -14.15 -2.56
CA ASP A 411 28.03 -12.76 -2.08
C ASP A 411 26.87 -12.02 -2.76
N ALA A 412 26.60 -12.30 -4.03
CA ALA A 412 25.46 -11.81 -4.78
C ALA A 412 24.13 -12.48 -4.36
N GLY A 413 24.19 -13.59 -3.61
CA GLY A 413 23.00 -14.30 -3.13
C GLY A 413 22.42 -15.30 -4.13
N ILE A 414 23.19 -15.77 -5.12
CA ILE A 414 22.83 -16.93 -5.96
C ILE A 414 22.78 -18.18 -5.08
N ARG A 415 21.87 -19.09 -5.36
CA ARG A 415 21.66 -20.32 -4.57
C ARG A 415 21.53 -21.54 -5.45
N ALA A 416 21.84 -22.69 -4.90
CA ALA A 416 21.54 -23.95 -5.55
C ALA A 416 20.02 -24.05 -5.79
N GLY A 417 19.65 -24.50 -7.00
CA GLY A 417 18.26 -24.56 -7.47
C GLY A 417 17.80 -23.34 -8.26
N ASP A 418 18.57 -22.25 -8.33
CA ASP A 418 18.29 -21.12 -9.21
C ASP A 418 18.52 -21.53 -10.68
N VAL A 419 17.71 -21.02 -11.61
CA VAL A 419 17.94 -21.14 -13.05
C VAL A 419 18.30 -19.78 -13.62
N ILE A 420 19.56 -19.61 -14.05
CA ILE A 420 20.05 -18.38 -14.67
C ILE A 420 19.54 -18.32 -16.10
N THR A 421 18.87 -17.22 -16.46
CA THR A 421 18.28 -17.00 -17.78
C THR A 421 18.86 -15.78 -18.52
N MET A 422 19.59 -14.90 -17.80
CA MET A 422 20.23 -13.71 -18.37
C MET A 422 21.40 -13.26 -17.49
N VAL A 423 22.48 -12.80 -18.12
CA VAL A 423 23.64 -12.17 -17.44
C VAL A 423 24.07 -10.95 -18.27
N ALA A 424 24.25 -9.79 -17.60
CA ALA A 424 24.64 -8.53 -18.25
C ALA A 424 23.75 -8.19 -19.46
N ASN A 425 22.43 -8.28 -19.29
CA ASN A 425 21.38 -8.06 -20.31
C ASN A 425 21.49 -8.98 -21.54
N GLN A 426 22.30 -10.05 -21.47
CA GLN A 426 22.40 -11.05 -22.52
C GLN A 426 21.68 -12.34 -22.11
N PRO A 427 20.83 -12.91 -22.97
CA PRO A 427 20.10 -14.14 -22.66
C PRO A 427 21.07 -15.34 -22.53
N VAL A 428 20.84 -16.17 -21.52
CA VAL A 428 21.56 -17.41 -21.26
C VAL A 428 20.64 -18.58 -21.49
N GLN A 429 20.84 -19.26 -22.61
CA GLN A 429 19.99 -20.42 -22.98
C GLN A 429 20.61 -21.75 -22.52
N ASP A 430 21.93 -21.82 -22.44
CA ASP A 430 22.69 -23.02 -22.08
C ASP A 430 24.05 -22.65 -21.43
N LEU A 431 24.83 -23.67 -21.06
CA LEU A 431 26.17 -23.53 -20.44
C LEU A 431 27.17 -22.81 -21.36
N ASP A 432 27.10 -23.03 -22.67
CA ASP A 432 28.03 -22.39 -23.60
C ASP A 432 27.76 -20.87 -23.67
N ALA A 433 26.47 -20.47 -23.76
CA ALA A 433 26.06 -19.07 -23.66
C ALA A 433 26.50 -18.43 -22.32
N LEU A 434 26.34 -19.13 -21.19
CA LEU A 434 26.80 -18.65 -19.89
C LEU A 434 28.29 -18.42 -19.89
N ARG A 435 29.12 -19.36 -20.45
CA ARG A 435 30.57 -19.23 -20.54
C ARG A 435 31.01 -18.03 -21.39
N ASP A 436 30.37 -17.87 -22.56
CA ASP A 436 30.69 -16.78 -23.49
C ASP A 436 30.41 -15.42 -22.85
N VAL A 437 29.23 -15.26 -22.24
CA VAL A 437 28.87 -14.03 -21.55
C VAL A 437 29.82 -13.75 -20.39
N THR A 438 30.06 -14.74 -19.51
CA THR A 438 30.95 -14.57 -18.35
C THR A 438 32.41 -14.31 -18.72
N ALA A 439 32.88 -14.83 -19.88
CA ALA A 439 34.21 -14.54 -20.38
C ALA A 439 34.40 -13.10 -20.85
N SER A 440 33.32 -12.45 -21.31
CA SER A 440 33.30 -11.06 -21.79
C SER A 440 33.18 -10.03 -20.66
N LEU A 441 32.83 -10.43 -19.43
CA LEU A 441 32.62 -9.53 -18.31
C LEU A 441 33.91 -8.82 -17.89
N ARG A 442 33.82 -7.52 -17.61
CA ARG A 442 34.94 -6.73 -17.10
C ARG A 442 35.15 -7.00 -15.62
N ALA A 443 36.41 -7.23 -15.24
CA ALA A 443 36.80 -7.36 -13.84
C ALA A 443 36.35 -6.11 -13.02
N GLY A 444 35.78 -6.33 -11.85
CA GLY A 444 35.31 -5.28 -10.94
C GLY A 444 33.96 -4.66 -11.32
N ALA A 445 33.38 -4.99 -12.47
CA ALA A 445 32.06 -4.49 -12.86
C ALA A 445 30.93 -5.15 -12.03
N SER A 446 29.87 -4.40 -11.76
CA SER A 446 28.60 -4.93 -11.30
C SER A 446 27.72 -5.21 -12.51
N VAL A 447 27.16 -6.41 -12.61
CA VAL A 447 26.29 -6.81 -13.73
C VAL A 447 24.98 -7.41 -13.24
N PRO A 448 23.86 -7.13 -13.90
CA PRO A 448 22.58 -7.74 -13.55
C PRO A 448 22.56 -9.22 -13.99
N VAL A 449 22.05 -10.09 -13.13
CA VAL A 449 21.79 -11.50 -13.39
C VAL A 449 20.32 -11.77 -13.16
N ARG A 450 19.60 -12.18 -14.20
CA ARG A 450 18.21 -12.64 -14.08
C ARG A 450 18.20 -14.13 -13.83
N LEU A 451 17.49 -14.55 -12.81
CA LEU A 451 17.32 -15.96 -12.51
C LEU A 451 15.87 -16.25 -12.08
N ILE A 452 15.51 -17.53 -12.17
CA ILE A 452 14.25 -18.06 -11.66
C ILE A 452 14.54 -18.83 -10.38
N ARG A 453 13.96 -18.40 -9.26
CA ARG A 453 14.05 -19.05 -7.96
C ARG A 453 12.72 -19.60 -7.54
N ARG A 454 12.59 -20.94 -7.45
CA ARG A 454 11.33 -21.62 -7.12
C ARG A 454 10.15 -21.18 -8.00
N GLY A 455 10.39 -20.95 -9.27
CA GLY A 455 9.39 -20.49 -10.23
C GLY A 455 9.20 -18.96 -10.30
N ALA A 456 9.73 -18.20 -9.35
CA ALA A 456 9.63 -16.75 -9.35
C ALA A 456 10.85 -16.09 -10.01
N PRO A 457 10.66 -15.20 -10.99
CA PRO A 457 11.74 -14.45 -11.62
C PRO A 457 12.26 -13.35 -10.69
N LEU A 458 13.57 -13.16 -10.67
CA LEU A 458 14.22 -12.06 -9.96
C LEU A 458 15.55 -11.68 -10.61
N PHE A 459 15.97 -10.45 -10.39
CA PHE A 459 17.31 -9.96 -10.69
C PHE A 459 18.16 -9.89 -9.43
N ILE A 460 19.44 -10.10 -9.59
CA ILE A 460 20.47 -9.85 -8.57
C ILE A 460 21.63 -9.11 -9.21
N GLY A 461 22.27 -8.21 -8.46
CA GLY A 461 23.51 -7.57 -8.88
C GLY A 461 24.71 -8.45 -8.53
N LEU A 462 25.45 -8.89 -9.54
CA LEU A 462 26.65 -9.70 -9.39
C LEU A 462 27.90 -8.85 -9.61
N ARG A 463 28.81 -8.80 -8.64
CA ARG A 463 30.12 -8.16 -8.81
C ARG A 463 31.14 -9.14 -9.37
N VAL A 464 31.66 -8.81 -10.55
CA VAL A 464 32.70 -9.64 -11.23
C VAL A 464 34.02 -9.54 -10.47
N PRO A 465 34.69 -10.65 -10.13
CA PRO A 465 35.98 -10.62 -9.43
C PRO A 465 37.04 -9.86 -10.25
N GLY A 466 37.93 -9.16 -9.55
CA GLY A 466 39.02 -8.38 -10.12
C GLY A 466 40.19 -9.25 -10.59
#